data_6a3f47520696c4970ea8eb740bcf1487
#
_entry.id   6a3f47520696c4970ea8eb740bcf1487
#
_cell.length_a   1.000
_cell.length_b   1.000
_cell.length_c   1.000
_cell.angle_alpha   90.00
_cell.angle_beta   90.00
_cell.angle_gamma   90.00
#
_symmetry.space_group_name_H-M   'P 1'
#
loop_
_entity.id
_entity.type
_entity.pdbx_description
1 polymer ?
#
loop_
_entity_poly.entity_id
_entity_poly.type
_entity_poly.pdbx_seq_one_letter_code
_entity_poly.pdbx_strand_id
1 'polypeptide(L)'
;MKEAKEVIVKVAEPGDADALVKLLECVRLESDFITEDSQEQLTKSEMETFISSSQLHDNCLCLLVMLDDEAIAVLNVAGKQDYSVSHIGDIFLAVKKSYWGCGLGQLLLAEAIDWAEHSGVIRRLELTVQKRNQAALHIYQKHGFLLEGIKNEGQERRQVTF
;
A
#
# COMPACT_ATOMS: atom_id res chain seq x y z
N MET A 1 15.42 -7.64 -27.43
CA MET A 1 14.39 -6.62 -27.28
C MET A 1 13.40 -7.06 -26.21
N LYS A 2 13.25 -6.27 -25.14
CA LYS A 2 12.25 -6.60 -24.12
C LYS A 2 10.88 -6.25 -24.69
N GLU A 3 9.99 -7.23 -24.75
CA GLU A 3 8.60 -6.96 -25.07
C GLU A 3 8.01 -6.09 -23.98
N ALA A 4 7.29 -5.03 -24.37
CA ALA A 4 6.54 -4.22 -23.43
C ALA A 4 5.40 -5.07 -22.88
N LYS A 5 5.46 -5.43 -21.59
CA LYS A 5 4.38 -6.15 -20.92
C LYS A 5 3.41 -5.16 -20.31
N GLU A 6 2.14 -5.38 -20.52
CA GLU A 6 1.09 -4.58 -19.91
C GLU A 6 0.90 -4.96 -18.46
N VAL A 7 0.87 -3.96 -17.59
CA VAL A 7 0.49 -4.14 -16.20
C VAL A 7 -0.96 -3.71 -16.03
N ILE A 8 -1.66 -4.37 -15.13
CA ILE A 8 -3.05 -4.08 -14.81
C ILE A 8 -3.13 -3.65 -13.35
N VAL A 9 -3.71 -2.48 -13.11
CA VAL A 9 -4.03 -2.05 -11.74
C VAL A 9 -5.47 -2.47 -11.47
N LYS A 10 -5.68 -3.17 -10.38
CA LYS A 10 -7.01 -3.67 -10.01
C LYS A 10 -7.25 -3.59 -8.51
N VAL A 11 -8.51 -3.51 -8.12
CA VAL A 11 -8.92 -3.70 -6.75
C VAL A 11 -8.81 -5.19 -6.42
N ALA A 12 -8.17 -5.53 -5.31
CA ALA A 12 -7.99 -6.93 -4.92
C ALA A 12 -9.34 -7.60 -4.64
N GLU A 13 -9.45 -8.83 -5.10
CA GLU A 13 -10.59 -9.71 -4.84
C GLU A 13 -10.11 -10.93 -4.05
N PRO A 14 -11.00 -11.66 -3.34
CA PRO A 14 -10.57 -12.85 -2.59
C PRO A 14 -9.79 -13.88 -3.42
N GLY A 15 -10.10 -13.98 -4.72
CA GLY A 15 -9.35 -14.84 -5.65
C GLY A 15 -7.90 -14.43 -5.86
N ASP A 16 -7.52 -13.21 -5.48
CA ASP A 16 -6.16 -12.71 -5.58
C ASP A 16 -5.33 -12.99 -4.32
N ALA A 17 -5.91 -13.64 -3.31
CA ALA A 17 -5.26 -13.86 -2.01
C ALA A 17 -3.92 -14.59 -2.13
N ASP A 18 -3.85 -15.62 -2.95
CA ASP A 18 -2.60 -16.38 -3.15
C ASP A 18 -1.50 -15.51 -3.76
N ALA A 19 -1.85 -14.72 -4.77
CA ALA A 19 -0.90 -13.80 -5.42
C ALA A 19 -0.39 -12.75 -4.43
N LEU A 20 -1.28 -12.21 -3.59
CA LEU A 20 -0.91 -11.21 -2.59
C LEU A 20 -0.02 -11.80 -1.49
N VAL A 21 -0.33 -13.00 -1.00
CA VAL A 21 0.51 -13.70 -0.01
C VAL A 21 1.94 -13.89 -0.57
N LYS A 22 2.04 -14.34 -1.81
CA LYS A 22 3.34 -14.55 -2.47
C LYS A 22 4.11 -13.24 -2.63
N LEU A 23 3.42 -12.16 -3.00
CA LEU A 23 4.03 -10.85 -3.13
C LEU A 23 4.61 -10.37 -1.79
N LEU A 24 3.82 -10.42 -0.73
CA LEU A 24 4.23 -9.95 0.59
C LEU A 24 5.40 -10.77 1.14
N GLU A 25 5.41 -12.06 0.92
CA GLU A 25 6.52 -12.94 1.30
C GLU A 25 7.79 -12.55 0.53
N CYS A 26 7.69 -12.33 -0.78
CA CYS A 26 8.80 -11.92 -1.62
C CYS A 26 9.37 -10.57 -1.18
N VAL A 27 8.51 -9.58 -0.98
CA VAL A 27 8.90 -8.22 -0.57
C VAL A 27 9.58 -8.24 0.82
N ARG A 28 9.07 -9.04 1.73
CA ARG A 28 9.67 -9.19 3.05
C ARG A 28 11.11 -9.69 2.98
N LEU A 29 11.39 -10.63 2.07
CA LEU A 29 12.73 -11.20 1.88
C LEU A 29 13.67 -10.24 1.13
N GLU A 30 13.13 -9.37 0.29
CA GLU A 30 13.90 -8.45 -0.54
C GLU A 30 14.22 -7.11 0.13
N SER A 31 13.49 -6.71 1.15
CA SER A 31 13.55 -5.35 1.70
C SER A 31 13.76 -5.31 3.19
N ASP A 32 14.77 -4.53 3.61
CA ASP A 32 15.00 -4.19 5.02
C ASP A 32 14.10 -3.03 5.50
N PHE A 33 13.30 -2.46 4.60
CA PHE A 33 12.45 -1.30 4.90
C PHE A 33 11.07 -1.66 5.45
N ILE A 34 10.71 -2.94 5.42
CA ILE A 34 9.47 -3.44 6.01
C ILE A 34 9.76 -3.82 7.45
N THR A 35 9.03 -3.22 8.37
CA THR A 35 9.21 -3.46 9.80
C THR A 35 8.63 -4.80 10.22
N GLU A 36 9.17 -5.36 11.31
CA GLU A 36 8.72 -6.66 11.85
C GLU A 36 7.23 -6.67 12.18
N ASP A 37 6.68 -5.55 12.63
CA ASP A 37 5.26 -5.43 12.97
C ASP A 37 4.32 -5.62 11.77
N SER A 38 4.82 -5.42 10.56
CA SER A 38 4.06 -5.64 9.33
C SER A 38 4.27 -7.04 8.75
N GLN A 39 4.96 -7.93 9.47
CA GLN A 39 5.43 -9.21 8.96
C GLN A 39 4.61 -10.42 9.41
N GLU A 40 3.44 -10.23 9.98
CA GLU A 40 2.57 -11.37 10.23
C GLU A 40 2.26 -12.06 8.90
N GLN A 41 2.78 -13.28 8.74
CA GLN A 41 2.49 -14.07 7.55
C GLN A 41 1.07 -14.57 7.62
N LEU A 42 0.20 -13.95 6.83
CA LEU A 42 -1.15 -14.43 6.67
C LEU A 42 -1.15 -15.68 5.79
N THR A 43 -1.94 -16.66 6.16
CA THR A 43 -2.23 -17.79 5.28
C THR A 43 -3.11 -17.30 4.13
N LYS A 44 -3.24 -18.12 3.08
CA LYS A 44 -4.15 -17.81 1.98
C LYS A 44 -5.59 -17.56 2.49
N SER A 45 -6.07 -18.41 3.39
CA SER A 45 -7.41 -18.29 3.98
C SER A 45 -7.59 -16.98 4.76
N GLU A 46 -6.59 -16.62 5.58
CA GLU A 46 -6.61 -15.36 6.32
C GLU A 46 -6.57 -14.14 5.38
N MET A 47 -5.82 -14.24 4.29
CA MET A 47 -5.76 -13.19 3.28
C MET A 47 -7.09 -13.05 2.53
N GLU A 48 -7.75 -14.14 2.21
CA GLU A 48 -9.10 -14.10 1.61
C GLU A 48 -10.08 -13.36 2.52
N THR A 49 -10.04 -13.65 3.82
CA THR A 49 -10.86 -12.97 4.82
C THR A 49 -10.53 -11.49 4.91
N PHE A 50 -9.24 -11.14 4.91
CA PHE A 50 -8.78 -9.74 4.93
C PHE A 50 -9.31 -8.97 3.72
N ILE A 51 -9.17 -9.53 2.51
CA ILE A 51 -9.63 -8.88 1.28
C ILE A 51 -11.15 -8.72 1.29
N SER A 52 -11.88 -9.76 1.68
CA SER A 52 -13.34 -9.71 1.77
C SER A 52 -13.81 -8.65 2.76
N SER A 53 -13.17 -8.55 3.91
CA SER A 53 -13.46 -7.53 4.91
C SER A 53 -13.17 -6.12 4.37
N SER A 54 -12.05 -5.96 3.68
CA SER A 54 -11.68 -4.68 3.06
C SER A 54 -12.76 -4.20 2.07
N GLN A 55 -13.33 -5.10 1.29
CA GLN A 55 -14.38 -4.76 0.32
C GLN A 55 -15.69 -4.32 0.98
N LEU A 56 -15.93 -4.70 2.22
CA LEU A 56 -17.15 -4.34 2.97
C LEU A 56 -17.08 -2.98 3.63
N HIS A 57 -15.92 -2.34 3.69
CA HIS A 57 -15.72 -1.07 4.38
C HIS A 57 -15.41 0.05 3.38
N ASP A 58 -16.16 1.14 3.46
CA ASP A 58 -16.01 2.30 2.57
C ASP A 58 -14.67 3.02 2.74
N ASN A 59 -14.01 2.81 3.87
CA ASN A 59 -12.75 3.46 4.21
C ASN A 59 -11.54 2.56 4.03
N CYS A 60 -11.69 1.45 3.34
CA CYS A 60 -10.61 0.49 3.06
C CYS A 60 -10.47 0.29 1.56
N LEU A 61 -9.23 0.14 1.10
CA LEU A 61 -8.91 -0.11 -0.30
C LEU A 61 -7.69 -0.99 -0.39
N CYS A 62 -7.72 -1.99 -1.24
CA CYS A 62 -6.54 -2.78 -1.57
C CYS A 62 -6.37 -2.81 -3.08
N LEU A 63 -5.29 -2.20 -3.57
CA LEU A 63 -4.95 -2.16 -4.99
C LEU A 63 -3.77 -3.07 -5.27
N LEU A 64 -3.85 -3.80 -6.36
CA LEU A 64 -2.76 -4.64 -6.86
C LEU A 64 -2.32 -4.19 -8.24
N VAL A 65 -1.03 -4.27 -8.51
CA VAL A 65 -0.50 -4.24 -9.87
C VAL A 65 -0.20 -5.68 -10.25
N MET A 66 -0.86 -6.16 -11.29
CA MET A 66 -0.69 -7.50 -11.81
C MET A 66 0.09 -7.48 -13.12
N LEU A 67 1.00 -8.39 -13.26
CA LEU A 67 1.71 -8.68 -14.50
C LEU A 67 1.48 -10.16 -14.78
N ASP A 68 0.72 -10.45 -15.85
CA ASP A 68 0.17 -11.78 -16.07
C ASP A 68 -0.63 -12.22 -14.83
N ASP A 69 -0.34 -13.37 -14.24
CA ASP A 69 -1.04 -13.86 -13.04
C ASP A 69 -0.29 -13.55 -11.73
N GLU A 70 0.73 -12.70 -11.78
CA GLU A 70 1.58 -12.39 -10.65
C GLU A 70 1.30 -10.97 -10.14
N ALA A 71 1.13 -10.84 -8.82
CA ALA A 71 1.10 -9.53 -8.19
C ALA A 71 2.53 -9.02 -8.01
N ILE A 72 2.82 -7.83 -8.52
CA ILE A 72 4.16 -7.22 -8.45
C ILE A 72 4.22 -5.99 -7.57
N ALA A 73 3.07 -5.44 -7.20
CA ALA A 73 2.99 -4.31 -6.27
C ALA A 73 1.63 -4.32 -5.59
N VAL A 74 1.57 -3.74 -4.41
CA VAL A 74 0.34 -3.59 -3.63
C VAL A 74 0.34 -2.23 -2.93
N LEU A 75 -0.83 -1.60 -2.89
CA LEU A 75 -1.10 -0.48 -1.99
C LEU A 75 -2.39 -0.80 -1.23
N ASN A 76 -2.32 -0.75 0.09
CA ASN A 76 -3.47 -0.97 0.93
C ASN A 76 -3.75 0.30 1.75
N VAL A 77 -5.00 0.72 1.77
CA VAL A 77 -5.48 1.76 2.69
C VAL A 77 -6.34 1.08 3.72
N ALA A 78 -5.91 1.11 4.97
CA ALA A 78 -6.65 0.57 6.09
C ALA A 78 -7.30 1.71 6.87
N GLY A 79 -8.60 1.90 6.69
CA GLY A 79 -9.36 2.85 7.48
C GLY A 79 -9.57 2.34 8.90
N LYS A 80 -9.55 3.27 9.85
CA LYS A 80 -9.79 2.92 11.25
C LYS A 80 -11.28 2.66 11.47
N GLN A 81 -11.59 1.68 12.30
CA GLN A 81 -12.98 1.24 12.52
C GLN A 81 -13.72 2.02 13.59
N ASP A 82 -12.99 2.73 14.45
CA ASP A 82 -13.63 3.65 15.40
C ASP A 82 -14.20 4.84 14.63
N TYR A 83 -15.48 5.11 14.80
CA TYR A 83 -16.21 6.17 14.10
C TYR A 83 -15.50 7.53 14.19
N SER A 84 -14.93 7.87 15.36
CA SER A 84 -14.26 9.15 15.58
C SER A 84 -13.02 9.37 14.71
N VAL A 85 -12.39 8.28 14.23
CA VAL A 85 -11.17 8.31 13.41
C VAL A 85 -11.31 7.54 12.09
N SER A 86 -12.55 7.19 11.72
CA SER A 86 -12.81 6.42 10.48
C SER A 86 -12.49 7.20 9.20
N HIS A 87 -12.28 8.51 9.31
CA HIS A 87 -11.84 9.37 8.21
C HIS A 87 -10.33 9.29 7.95
N ILE A 88 -9.59 8.54 8.76
CA ILE A 88 -8.14 8.37 8.65
C ILE A 88 -7.83 7.00 8.04
N GLY A 89 -7.08 6.98 6.98
CA GLY A 89 -6.61 5.74 6.35
C GLY A 89 -5.10 5.61 6.44
N ASP A 90 -4.62 4.47 6.90
CA ASP A 90 -3.20 4.14 6.93
C ASP A 90 -2.79 3.46 5.63
N ILE A 91 -1.74 3.96 4.99
CA ILE A 91 -1.23 3.42 3.73
C ILE A 91 -0.10 2.44 4.00
N PHE A 92 -0.18 1.28 3.36
CA PHE A 92 0.91 0.34 3.16
C PHE A 92 1.18 0.22 1.66
N LEU A 93 2.43 0.40 1.26
CA LEU A 93 2.85 0.30 -0.15
C LEU A 93 4.08 -0.58 -0.25
N ALA A 94 4.03 -1.56 -1.13
CA ALA A 94 5.16 -2.43 -1.40
C ALA A 94 5.26 -2.73 -2.90
N VAL A 95 6.47 -2.70 -3.43
CA VAL A 95 6.79 -3.01 -4.82
C VAL A 95 7.90 -4.04 -4.85
N LYS A 96 7.73 -5.08 -5.65
CA LYS A 96 8.76 -6.09 -5.88
C LYS A 96 10.05 -5.42 -6.37
N LYS A 97 11.19 -5.79 -5.79
CA LYS A 97 12.48 -5.13 -6.04
C LYS A 97 12.83 -5.05 -7.52
N SER A 98 12.57 -6.10 -8.28
CA SER A 98 12.85 -6.16 -9.72
C SER A 98 12.06 -5.13 -10.53
N TYR A 99 11.03 -4.51 -9.95
CA TYR A 99 10.19 -3.50 -10.59
C TYR A 99 10.36 -2.10 -9.98
N TRP A 100 11.34 -1.91 -9.10
CA TRP A 100 11.66 -0.60 -8.58
C TRP A 100 12.10 0.34 -9.71
N GLY A 101 11.79 1.61 -9.59
CA GLY A 101 12.14 2.60 -10.60
C GLY A 101 11.24 2.61 -11.84
N CYS A 102 10.20 1.77 -11.88
CA CYS A 102 9.26 1.70 -13.00
C CYS A 102 8.04 2.62 -12.83
N GLY A 103 7.95 3.37 -11.72
CA GLY A 103 6.83 4.27 -11.46
C GLY A 103 5.59 3.61 -10.87
N LEU A 104 5.66 2.34 -10.47
CA LEU A 104 4.51 1.60 -9.94
C LEU A 104 4.02 2.18 -8.61
N GLY A 105 4.94 2.55 -7.73
CA GLY A 105 4.59 3.15 -6.45
C GLY A 105 3.85 4.48 -6.63
N GLN A 106 4.31 5.30 -7.57
CA GLN A 106 3.65 6.57 -7.89
C GLN A 106 2.27 6.36 -8.48
N LEU A 107 2.14 5.39 -9.38
CA LEU A 107 0.86 5.04 -9.99
C LEU A 107 -0.16 4.61 -8.94
N LEU A 108 0.22 3.70 -8.06
CA LEU A 108 -0.64 3.21 -6.98
C LEU A 108 -1.01 4.34 -6.01
N LEU A 109 -0.05 5.18 -5.66
CA LEU A 109 -0.29 6.28 -4.73
C LEU A 109 -1.25 7.31 -5.32
N ALA A 110 -1.09 7.65 -6.60
CA ALA A 110 -2.00 8.55 -7.31
C ALA A 110 -3.43 7.98 -7.33
N GLU A 111 -3.59 6.69 -7.61
CA GLU A 111 -4.89 6.03 -7.60
C GLU A 111 -5.52 6.03 -6.21
N ALA A 112 -4.73 5.79 -5.16
CA ALA A 112 -5.23 5.79 -3.79
C ALA A 112 -5.68 7.19 -3.34
N ILE A 113 -4.94 8.23 -3.70
CA ILE A 113 -5.30 9.61 -3.40
C ILE A 113 -6.59 9.99 -4.11
N ASP A 114 -6.70 9.66 -5.39
CA ASP A 114 -7.93 9.90 -6.17
C ASP A 114 -9.14 9.18 -5.55
N TRP A 115 -8.96 7.92 -5.18
CA TRP A 115 -9.99 7.16 -4.48
C TRP A 115 -10.41 7.85 -3.18
N ALA A 116 -9.44 8.29 -2.38
CA ALA A 116 -9.71 8.95 -1.09
C ALA A 116 -10.51 10.23 -1.28
N GLU A 117 -10.14 11.04 -2.26
CA GLU A 117 -10.85 12.29 -2.59
C GLU A 117 -12.31 12.04 -2.98
N HIS A 118 -12.59 10.94 -3.65
CA HIS A 118 -13.93 10.60 -4.12
C HIS A 118 -14.72 9.68 -3.18
N SER A 119 -14.08 9.18 -2.12
CA SER A 119 -14.70 8.20 -1.21
C SER A 119 -15.84 8.78 -0.37
N GLY A 120 -15.79 10.08 -0.08
CA GLY A 120 -16.74 10.72 0.82
C GLY A 120 -16.49 10.42 2.29
N VAL A 121 -15.57 9.54 2.63
CA VAL A 121 -15.30 9.12 4.01
C VAL A 121 -13.86 9.40 4.45
N ILE A 122 -12.88 9.21 3.58
CA ILE A 122 -11.47 9.45 3.90
C ILE A 122 -11.14 10.94 3.71
N ARG A 123 -10.61 11.55 4.78
CA ARG A 123 -10.17 12.95 4.78
C ARG A 123 -8.69 13.09 5.06
N ARG A 124 -8.04 12.01 5.47
CA ARG A 124 -6.65 12.02 5.87
C ARG A 124 -6.03 10.67 5.54
N LEU A 125 -4.89 10.71 4.87
CA LEU A 125 -4.07 9.54 4.62
C LEU A 125 -2.78 9.67 5.42
N GLU A 126 -2.44 8.62 6.15
CA GLU A 126 -1.22 8.53 6.93
C GLU A 126 -0.37 7.38 6.44
N LEU A 127 0.93 7.53 6.57
CA LEU A 127 1.86 6.44 6.35
C LEU A 127 3.06 6.58 7.26
N THR A 128 3.71 5.48 7.51
CA THR A 128 4.98 5.45 8.24
C THR A 128 6.03 4.86 7.31
N VAL A 129 7.16 5.51 7.22
CA VAL A 129 8.27 5.09 6.36
C VAL A 129 9.58 5.25 7.10
N GLN A 130 10.50 4.33 6.88
CA GLN A 130 11.84 4.44 7.47
C GLN A 130 12.59 5.63 6.86
N LYS A 131 13.22 6.42 7.70
CA LYS A 131 13.95 7.63 7.31
C LYS A 131 15.04 7.35 6.26
N ARG A 132 15.66 6.19 6.33
CA ARG A 132 16.70 5.76 5.38
C ARG A 132 16.17 5.41 3.98
N ASN A 133 14.85 5.22 3.85
CA ASN A 133 14.22 4.90 2.56
C ASN A 133 13.98 6.17 1.77
N GLN A 134 15.05 6.74 1.20
CA GLN A 134 15.02 8.02 0.49
C GLN A 134 14.14 7.99 -0.77
N ALA A 135 14.12 6.87 -1.47
CA ALA A 135 13.27 6.73 -2.67
C ALA A 135 11.79 6.86 -2.33
N ALA A 136 11.35 6.20 -1.27
CA ALA A 136 9.96 6.30 -0.81
C ALA A 136 9.62 7.70 -0.29
N LEU A 137 10.52 8.31 0.49
CA LEU A 137 10.35 9.67 0.99
C LEU A 137 10.15 10.67 -0.14
N HIS A 138 10.94 10.54 -1.20
CA HIS A 138 10.84 11.40 -2.39
C HIS A 138 9.47 11.27 -3.05
N ILE A 139 8.98 10.05 -3.24
CA ILE A 139 7.67 9.78 -3.84
C ILE A 139 6.55 10.40 -2.99
N TYR A 140 6.58 10.20 -1.68
CA TYR A 140 5.55 10.73 -0.79
C TYR A 140 5.55 12.26 -0.76
N GLN A 141 6.70 12.89 -0.69
CA GLN A 141 6.82 14.34 -0.74
C GLN A 141 6.28 14.91 -2.05
N LYS A 142 6.58 14.25 -3.16
CA LYS A 142 6.11 14.64 -4.49
C LYS A 142 4.58 14.63 -4.58
N HIS A 143 3.92 13.73 -3.85
CA HIS A 143 2.46 13.61 -3.83
C HIS A 143 1.79 14.44 -2.72
N GLY A 144 2.53 15.34 -2.08
CA GLY A 144 1.96 16.27 -1.10
C GLY A 144 1.94 15.79 0.34
N PHE A 145 2.55 14.65 0.64
CA PHE A 145 2.65 14.18 2.02
C PHE A 145 3.62 15.05 2.82
N LEU A 146 3.18 15.47 3.99
CA LEU A 146 3.96 16.31 4.89
C LEU A 146 4.50 15.48 6.05
N LEU A 147 5.73 15.79 6.47
CA LEU A 147 6.30 15.19 7.67
C LEU A 147 5.59 15.72 8.90
N GLU A 148 5.04 14.83 9.73
CA GLU A 148 4.44 15.21 11.01
C GLU A 148 5.29 14.87 12.22
N GLY A 149 6.11 13.86 12.12
CA GLY A 149 6.94 13.45 13.24
C GLY A 149 7.87 12.32 12.90
N ILE A 150 8.82 12.09 13.79
CA ILE A 150 9.78 10.99 13.68
C ILE A 150 9.58 10.11 14.93
N LYS A 151 9.35 8.81 14.70
CA LYS A 151 9.28 7.85 15.78
C LYS A 151 10.68 7.52 16.28
N ASN A 152 10.79 7.15 17.56
CA ASN A 152 12.05 6.81 18.22
C ASN A 152 12.85 5.70 17.51
N GLU A 153 12.20 4.92 16.67
CA GLU A 153 12.81 3.83 15.90
C GLU A 153 13.33 4.26 14.53
N GLY A 154 13.42 5.58 14.25
CA GLY A 154 13.92 6.10 12.99
C GLY A 154 12.92 6.08 11.85
N GLN A 155 11.64 5.89 12.14
CA GLN A 155 10.57 5.94 11.15
C GLN A 155 9.97 7.34 11.06
N GLU A 156 9.77 7.84 9.86
CA GLU A 156 9.07 9.10 9.62
C GLU A 156 7.60 8.86 9.36
N ARG A 157 6.76 9.68 9.97
CA ARG A 157 5.32 9.68 9.70
C ARG A 157 4.99 10.80 8.73
N ARG A 158 4.37 10.45 7.64
CA ARG A 158 3.94 11.39 6.59
C ARG A 158 2.42 11.39 6.51
N GLN A 159 1.84 12.58 6.29
CA GLN A 159 0.40 12.74 6.21
C GLN A 159 0.00 13.68 5.08
N VAL A 160 -1.17 13.41 4.51
CA VAL A 160 -1.87 14.31 3.60
C VAL A 160 -3.29 14.52 4.12
N THR A 161 -3.75 15.77 4.11
CA THR A 161 -5.12 16.13 4.47
C THR A 161 -5.82 16.68 3.21
N PHE A 162 -7.04 16.24 2.98
CA PHE A 162 -7.88 16.70 1.87
C PHE A 162 -8.92 17.71 2.35
#